data_2ffd24548797b22a2e49b20a409c399f
#
_entry.id   2ffd24548797b22a2e49b20a409c399f
#
_cell.length_a   1.000
_cell.length_b   1.000
_cell.length_c   1.000
_cell.angle_alpha   90.00
_cell.angle_beta   90.00
_cell.angle_gamma   90.00
#
_symmetry.space_group_name_H-M   'P 1'
#
loop_
_entity.id
_entity.type
_entity.pdbx_description
1 polymer ?
#
loop_
_entity_poly.entity_id
_entity_poly.type
_entity_poly.pdbx_seq_one_letter_code
_entity_poly.pdbx_strand_id
1 'polypeptide(L)'
;MKSNKLTSLLCALALTGAALPLSMAEAAEPAPAAAAQEAPAEGVNYTDALMKGLSLTLPDVQSAVESGTFKNLSPEAPKPAEPEPAPLPEPEPELEPEPEPEPEPAPAPAPAAKYTADQGSAAAEIGSDGAYDGMTYSSDKADENALRVSMAYITAKGDTITKSGDTSSAENSDLYGMNAALLVTHGGHGAFTDVKISSTGNGATGAYGYSKGTYINLTNAQVSTTGAQASGVEVSQRAMMKVEASTVTTTGDQSPAIRISQNGGILLTENSDFTASGANAHGIYTQGDVTVTGGTVKAEKTKAAVIKNISSITLDGATLEGNETGALPYNIVMYSDADAIGVTGTQQFEANHASLISHKGGMFYVTGTHCRITLKDSTLTQDEAAPVFTITGNDGGYGWGDAGANGGHAEVILSQQILNGDILLDTISDINLNIKDQSIWTGAITIAPNAQEGAPYKTNADVFIAEGSTWNLTADSQITSLFNLGTIHYNGHTITLADGTVMKE
;
A
#
# COMPACT_ATOMS: atom_id res chain seq x y z
N MET A 1 -4.82 -14.16 -6.13
CA MET A 1 -3.55 -14.30 -6.88
C MET A 1 -3.60 -13.76 -8.30
N LYS A 2 -4.71 -13.90 -9.05
CA LYS A 2 -4.77 -13.54 -10.49
C LYS A 2 -5.07 -12.04 -10.75
N SER A 3 -5.73 -11.36 -9.84
CA SER A 3 -6.11 -9.93 -9.95
C SER A 3 -4.90 -8.97 -9.84
N ASN A 4 -3.96 -9.28 -8.95
CA ASN A 4 -2.84 -8.37 -8.66
C ASN A 4 -1.80 -8.26 -9.79
N LYS A 5 -1.61 -9.34 -10.58
CA LYS A 5 -0.74 -9.28 -11.75
C LYS A 5 -1.30 -8.37 -12.86
N LEU A 6 -2.64 -8.29 -12.93
CA LEU A 6 -3.30 -7.42 -13.90
C LEU A 6 -3.17 -5.94 -13.50
N THR A 7 -3.33 -5.64 -12.21
CA THR A 7 -3.19 -4.27 -11.69
C THR A 7 -1.75 -3.78 -11.84
N SER A 8 -0.76 -4.63 -11.54
CA SER A 8 0.65 -4.30 -11.75
C SER A 8 1.00 -4.11 -13.24
N LEU A 9 0.42 -4.94 -14.12
CA LEU A 9 0.62 -4.79 -15.56
C LEU A 9 -0.02 -3.51 -16.11
N LEU A 10 -1.21 -3.16 -15.64
CA LEU A 10 -1.91 -1.92 -16.03
C LEU A 10 -1.17 -0.67 -15.52
N CYS A 11 -0.62 -0.71 -14.31
CA CYS A 11 0.23 0.38 -13.82
C CYS A 11 1.53 0.50 -14.65
N ALA A 12 2.17 -0.61 -15.00
CA ALA A 12 3.36 -0.59 -15.84
C ALA A 12 3.07 -0.07 -17.26
N LEU A 13 1.91 -0.40 -17.84
CA LEU A 13 1.51 0.12 -19.15
C LEU A 13 1.14 1.62 -19.12
N ALA A 14 0.53 2.10 -18.04
CA ALA A 14 0.21 3.53 -17.88
C ALA A 14 1.47 4.39 -17.69
N LEU A 15 2.57 3.79 -17.21
CA LEU A 15 3.82 4.48 -16.88
C LEU A 15 4.86 4.45 -18.01
N THR A 16 4.71 3.57 -19.02
CA THR A 16 5.59 3.53 -20.20
C THR A 16 5.16 4.48 -21.31
N GLY A 17 4.33 5.47 -21.02
CA GLY A 17 4.08 6.63 -21.89
C GLY A 17 5.36 7.46 -22.07
N ALA A 18 6.40 6.84 -22.64
CA ALA A 18 7.58 7.55 -23.08
C ALA A 18 7.16 8.52 -24.19
N ALA A 19 7.40 9.79 -23.99
CA ALA A 19 7.29 10.79 -25.02
C ALA A 19 8.22 10.41 -26.18
N LEU A 20 7.64 9.97 -27.29
CA LEU A 20 8.37 9.83 -28.54
C LEU A 20 8.58 11.24 -29.11
N PRO A 21 9.79 11.58 -29.57
CA PRO A 21 10.01 12.87 -30.21
C PRO A 21 9.23 12.91 -31.54
N LEU A 22 8.43 13.94 -31.73
CA LEU A 22 7.84 14.25 -33.02
C LEU A 22 8.97 14.60 -34.02
N SER A 23 9.34 13.64 -34.84
CA SER A 23 10.03 13.92 -36.07
C SER A 23 8.97 14.06 -37.19
N MET A 24 8.87 15.23 -37.78
CA MET A 24 8.14 15.41 -39.01
C MET A 24 8.74 14.50 -40.08
N ALA A 25 7.95 13.58 -40.58
CA ALA A 25 8.26 12.81 -41.78
C ALA A 25 7.10 12.94 -42.78
N GLU A 26 7.50 13.21 -43.94
CA GLU A 26 6.87 13.40 -45.25
C GLU A 26 5.77 12.37 -45.56
N ALA A 27 4.73 12.84 -46.23
CA ALA A 27 3.56 12.07 -46.67
C ALA A 27 3.93 10.88 -47.56
N ALA A 28 3.58 9.69 -47.14
CA ALA A 28 3.57 8.49 -47.98
C ALA A 28 2.12 8.04 -48.22
N GLU A 29 1.85 7.59 -49.46
CA GLU A 29 0.55 7.14 -49.97
C GLU A 29 -0.14 6.07 -49.10
N PRO A 30 -1.48 5.99 -49.13
CA PRO A 30 -2.24 5.09 -48.28
C PRO A 30 -2.06 3.63 -48.72
N ALA A 31 -1.57 2.81 -47.82
CA ALA A 31 -1.60 1.34 -47.96
C ALA A 31 -3.06 0.83 -47.87
N PRO A 32 -3.37 -0.33 -48.54
CA PRO A 32 -4.75 -0.85 -48.56
C PRO A 32 -5.25 -1.20 -47.17
N ALA A 33 -6.51 -0.89 -46.95
CA ALA A 33 -7.23 -1.13 -45.71
C ALA A 33 -7.02 -2.56 -45.17
N ALA A 34 -6.37 -2.67 -44.01
CA ALA A 34 -6.40 -3.89 -43.23
C ALA A 34 -7.85 -4.16 -42.83
N ALA A 35 -8.31 -5.39 -43.05
CA ALA A 35 -9.63 -5.85 -42.65
C ALA A 35 -9.89 -5.49 -41.18
N ALA A 36 -11.02 -4.84 -40.93
CA ALA A 36 -11.48 -4.56 -39.59
C ALA A 36 -11.55 -5.88 -38.82
N GLN A 37 -10.72 -6.02 -37.80
CA GLN A 37 -10.84 -7.10 -36.84
C GLN A 37 -12.12 -6.80 -36.06
N GLU A 38 -13.10 -7.72 -36.14
CA GLU A 38 -14.33 -7.64 -35.34
C GLU A 38 -13.97 -7.46 -33.87
N ALA A 39 -14.58 -6.50 -33.21
CA ALA A 39 -14.49 -6.34 -31.77
C ALA A 39 -14.92 -7.65 -31.10
N PRO A 40 -14.23 -8.11 -30.06
CA PRO A 40 -14.63 -9.33 -29.36
C PRO A 40 -16.06 -9.20 -28.87
N ALA A 41 -16.86 -10.27 -29.09
CA ALA A 41 -18.27 -10.32 -28.72
C ALA A 41 -18.47 -9.96 -27.25
N GLU A 42 -19.60 -9.29 -26.94
CA GLU A 42 -20.02 -8.99 -25.57
C GLU A 42 -19.91 -10.24 -24.69
N GLY A 43 -19.14 -10.15 -23.59
CA GLY A 43 -18.98 -11.23 -22.62
C GLY A 43 -17.61 -11.91 -22.59
N VAL A 44 -16.61 -11.44 -23.30
CA VAL A 44 -15.23 -11.99 -23.21
C VAL A 44 -14.66 -11.69 -21.83
N ASN A 45 -14.32 -12.74 -21.09
CA ASN A 45 -13.58 -12.63 -19.84
C ASN A 45 -12.10 -12.38 -20.14
N TYR A 46 -11.68 -11.12 -20.09
CA TYR A 46 -10.31 -10.70 -20.38
C TYR A 46 -9.28 -11.36 -19.45
N THR A 47 -9.67 -11.73 -18.24
CA THR A 47 -8.80 -12.48 -17.33
C THR A 47 -8.51 -13.88 -17.87
N ASP A 48 -9.54 -14.55 -18.42
CA ASP A 48 -9.39 -15.86 -19.04
C ASP A 48 -8.57 -15.80 -20.33
N ALA A 49 -8.72 -14.73 -21.12
CA ALA A 49 -7.94 -14.51 -22.32
C ALA A 49 -6.44 -14.33 -21.99
N LEU A 50 -6.13 -13.52 -20.98
CA LEU A 50 -4.76 -13.33 -20.48
C LEU A 50 -4.16 -14.62 -19.91
N MET A 51 -4.98 -15.40 -19.18
CA MET A 51 -4.54 -16.67 -18.59
C MET A 51 -4.28 -17.77 -19.63
N LYS A 52 -4.92 -17.68 -20.80
CA LYS A 52 -4.70 -18.60 -21.92
C LYS A 52 -3.55 -18.16 -22.85
N GLY A 53 -2.84 -17.08 -22.51
CA GLY A 53 -1.73 -16.57 -23.30
C GLY A 53 -2.15 -15.89 -24.60
N LEU A 54 -3.41 -15.44 -24.70
CA LEU A 54 -3.86 -14.64 -25.84
C LEU A 54 -3.21 -13.26 -25.81
N SER A 55 -2.68 -12.83 -26.95
CA SER A 55 -2.07 -11.51 -27.12
C SER A 55 -3.18 -10.47 -27.18
N LEU A 56 -3.35 -9.70 -26.10
CA LEU A 56 -4.22 -8.51 -26.09
C LEU A 56 -3.42 -7.30 -26.53
N THR A 57 -3.99 -6.50 -27.41
CA THR A 57 -3.36 -5.24 -27.84
C THR A 57 -3.68 -4.11 -26.85
N LEU A 58 -2.85 -3.06 -26.85
CA LEU A 58 -3.08 -1.88 -26.01
C LEU A 58 -4.50 -1.28 -26.17
N PRO A 59 -5.07 -1.15 -27.41
CA PRO A 59 -6.44 -0.74 -27.62
C PRO A 59 -7.49 -1.66 -26.98
N ASP A 60 -7.27 -2.97 -26.95
CA ASP A 60 -8.22 -3.92 -26.35
C ASP A 60 -8.31 -3.72 -24.83
N VAL A 61 -7.16 -3.51 -24.18
CA VAL A 61 -7.07 -3.24 -22.75
C VAL A 61 -7.70 -1.88 -22.42
N GLN A 62 -7.43 -0.88 -23.20
CA GLN A 62 -7.95 0.49 -23.00
C GLN A 62 -9.48 0.53 -23.17
N SER A 63 -10.02 -0.14 -24.19
CA SER A 63 -11.45 -0.27 -24.40
C SER A 63 -12.15 -1.00 -23.26
N ALA A 64 -11.53 -2.05 -22.70
CA ALA A 64 -12.07 -2.78 -21.56
C ALA A 64 -12.07 -1.93 -20.26
N VAL A 65 -11.07 -1.08 -20.05
CA VAL A 65 -11.01 -0.14 -18.93
C VAL A 65 -12.10 0.93 -19.07
N GLU A 66 -12.23 1.54 -20.22
CA GLU A 66 -13.22 2.59 -20.50
C GLU A 66 -14.66 2.09 -20.43
N SER A 67 -14.92 0.86 -20.91
CA SER A 67 -16.24 0.21 -20.82
C SER A 67 -16.60 -0.28 -19.41
N GLY A 68 -15.66 -0.27 -18.48
CA GLY A 68 -15.86 -0.76 -17.12
C GLY A 68 -16.01 -2.28 -17.01
N THR A 69 -15.64 -3.01 -18.03
CA THR A 69 -15.75 -4.50 -18.10
C THR A 69 -14.92 -5.18 -17.00
N PHE A 70 -13.92 -4.52 -16.45
CA PHE A 70 -13.13 -5.02 -15.30
C PHE A 70 -13.87 -4.96 -13.95
N LYS A 71 -15.05 -4.34 -13.86
CA LYS A 71 -15.79 -4.23 -12.59
C LYS A 71 -16.40 -5.54 -12.09
N ASN A 72 -16.52 -6.57 -12.95
CA ASN A 72 -17.21 -7.83 -12.65
C ASN A 72 -16.25 -9.03 -12.54
N LEU A 73 -15.04 -8.84 -12.02
CA LEU A 73 -14.04 -9.90 -11.87
C LEU A 73 -14.15 -10.68 -10.55
N SER A 74 -15.27 -10.63 -9.83
CA SER A 74 -15.54 -11.58 -8.76
C SER A 74 -15.98 -12.91 -9.38
N PRO A 75 -15.42 -14.06 -8.97
CA PRO A 75 -15.92 -15.35 -9.41
C PRO A 75 -17.35 -15.52 -8.88
N GLU A 76 -18.29 -15.64 -9.77
CA GLU A 76 -19.68 -16.00 -9.46
C GLU A 76 -19.67 -17.37 -8.78
N ALA A 77 -20.19 -17.46 -7.57
CA ALA A 77 -20.39 -18.72 -6.90
C ALA A 77 -21.33 -19.61 -7.75
N PRO A 78 -21.11 -20.92 -7.85
CA PRO A 78 -21.97 -21.79 -8.63
C PRO A 78 -23.40 -21.71 -8.08
N LYS A 79 -24.33 -21.38 -8.94
CA LYS A 79 -25.77 -21.33 -8.65
C LYS A 79 -26.24 -22.71 -8.15
N PRO A 80 -26.91 -22.81 -6.99
CA PRO A 80 -27.47 -24.07 -6.53
C PRO A 80 -28.46 -24.61 -7.56
N ALA A 81 -28.43 -25.90 -7.78
CA ALA A 81 -29.42 -26.60 -8.63
C ALA A 81 -30.83 -26.34 -8.13
N GLU A 82 -31.71 -25.99 -9.03
CA GLU A 82 -33.11 -25.76 -8.78
C GLU A 82 -33.76 -27.07 -8.29
N PRO A 83 -34.46 -27.11 -7.13
CA PRO A 83 -35.14 -28.32 -6.68
C PRO A 83 -36.39 -28.59 -7.55
N GLU A 84 -36.66 -29.87 -7.83
CA GLU A 84 -37.86 -30.31 -8.53
C GLU A 84 -39.14 -29.84 -7.81
N PRO A 85 -40.21 -29.51 -8.54
CA PRO A 85 -41.41 -28.97 -7.95
C PRO A 85 -42.14 -30.04 -7.11
N ALA A 86 -42.41 -29.68 -5.85
CA ALA A 86 -43.21 -30.47 -4.95
C ALA A 86 -44.70 -30.47 -5.39
N PRO A 87 -45.48 -31.53 -5.12
CA PRO A 87 -46.91 -31.62 -5.47
C PRO A 87 -47.71 -30.54 -4.72
N LEU A 88 -48.72 -30.01 -5.44
CA LEU A 88 -49.61 -28.96 -4.96
C LEU A 88 -50.36 -29.41 -3.69
N PRO A 89 -50.38 -28.57 -2.63
CA PRO A 89 -51.23 -28.81 -1.47
C PRO A 89 -52.70 -28.48 -1.76
N GLU A 90 -53.59 -29.19 -1.08
CA GLU A 90 -55.05 -28.95 -1.09
C GLU A 90 -55.38 -27.55 -0.55
N PRO A 91 -56.49 -26.91 -0.97
CA PRO A 91 -56.82 -25.55 -0.59
C PRO A 91 -57.15 -25.45 0.91
N GLU A 92 -56.42 -24.61 1.61
CA GLU A 92 -56.71 -24.22 2.99
C GLU A 92 -57.89 -23.21 3.04
N PRO A 93 -58.61 -23.17 4.17
CA PRO A 93 -59.76 -22.26 4.31
C PRO A 93 -59.33 -20.79 4.34
N GLU A 94 -60.17 -19.94 3.70
CA GLU A 94 -60.00 -18.48 3.68
C GLU A 94 -59.78 -17.91 5.09
N LEU A 95 -58.61 -17.34 5.30
CA LEU A 95 -58.29 -16.52 6.47
C LEU A 95 -58.80 -15.09 6.24
N GLU A 96 -59.41 -14.51 7.27
CA GLU A 96 -59.80 -13.09 7.29
C GLU A 96 -58.61 -12.20 6.97
N PRO A 97 -58.78 -11.06 6.28
CA PRO A 97 -57.66 -10.19 5.90
C PRO A 97 -56.97 -9.62 7.16
N GLU A 98 -55.67 -9.84 7.24
CA GLU A 98 -54.81 -9.16 8.24
C GLU A 98 -54.87 -7.64 8.03
N PRO A 99 -54.85 -6.84 9.12
CA PRO A 99 -54.76 -5.39 9.01
C PRO A 99 -53.53 -4.97 8.22
N GLU A 100 -53.71 -3.99 7.33
CA GLU A 100 -52.60 -3.38 6.55
C GLU A 100 -51.46 -3.01 7.47
N PRO A 101 -50.17 -3.36 7.17
CA PRO A 101 -49.06 -2.96 7.97
C PRO A 101 -48.94 -1.42 7.99
N GLU A 102 -48.75 -0.86 9.18
CA GLU A 102 -48.40 0.57 9.32
C GLU A 102 -47.24 0.89 8.41
N PRO A 103 -47.24 2.05 7.71
CA PRO A 103 -46.15 2.44 6.83
C PRO A 103 -44.84 2.48 7.61
N GLU A 104 -43.85 1.74 7.10
CA GLU A 104 -42.47 1.81 7.69
C GLU A 104 -42.03 3.26 7.85
N PRO A 105 -41.45 3.63 9.00
CA PRO A 105 -40.92 4.96 9.18
C PRO A 105 -39.90 5.24 8.08
N ALA A 106 -40.01 6.42 7.46
CA ALA A 106 -39.08 6.83 6.41
C ALA A 106 -37.64 6.61 6.88
N PRO A 107 -36.74 6.06 6.04
CA PRO A 107 -35.37 5.84 6.41
C PRO A 107 -34.78 7.15 6.93
N ALA A 108 -34.10 7.08 8.08
CA ALA A 108 -33.42 8.23 8.66
C ALA A 108 -32.52 8.85 7.57
N PRO A 109 -32.48 10.19 7.45
CA PRO A 109 -31.61 10.83 6.49
C PRO A 109 -30.19 10.31 6.71
N ALA A 110 -29.56 9.88 5.62
CA ALA A 110 -28.15 9.46 5.65
C ALA A 110 -27.34 10.55 6.41
N PRO A 111 -26.45 10.19 7.33
CA PRO A 111 -25.63 11.15 8.02
C PRO A 111 -24.99 12.05 6.97
N ALA A 112 -25.17 13.37 7.10
CA ALA A 112 -24.58 14.35 6.21
C ALA A 112 -23.08 14.03 6.11
N ALA A 113 -22.51 14.05 4.89
CA ALA A 113 -21.12 13.82 4.67
C ALA A 113 -20.32 14.64 5.68
N LYS A 114 -19.60 13.97 6.55
CA LYS A 114 -19.00 14.54 7.75
C LYS A 114 -17.96 15.59 7.43
N TYR A 115 -17.47 15.60 6.18
CA TYR A 115 -16.40 16.48 5.72
C TYR A 115 -16.71 17.02 4.31
N THR A 116 -16.66 18.34 4.17
CA THR A 116 -16.59 19.00 2.86
C THR A 116 -15.12 19.20 2.54
N ALA A 117 -14.65 18.76 1.38
CA ALA A 117 -13.26 18.95 0.95
C ALA A 117 -12.95 20.45 0.93
N ASP A 118 -12.09 20.89 1.84
CA ASP A 118 -11.62 22.25 1.94
C ASP A 118 -10.11 22.28 1.71
N GLN A 119 -9.72 22.90 0.60
CA GLN A 119 -8.32 23.05 0.19
C GLN A 119 -7.79 24.47 0.51
N GLY A 120 -8.58 25.29 1.19
CA GLY A 120 -8.23 26.68 1.50
C GLY A 120 -8.10 27.54 0.25
N SER A 121 -7.40 28.66 0.38
CA SER A 121 -7.09 29.57 -0.74
C SER A 121 -5.76 29.19 -1.43
N ALA A 122 -5.38 29.94 -2.47
CA ALA A 122 -4.07 29.85 -3.12
C ALA A 122 -3.51 31.23 -3.39
N ALA A 123 -2.23 31.45 -3.12
CA ALA A 123 -1.53 32.69 -3.47
C ALA A 123 -1.34 32.82 -4.99
N ALA A 124 -1.08 31.70 -5.65
CA ALA A 124 -1.05 31.57 -7.10
C ALA A 124 -1.86 30.34 -7.52
N GLU A 125 -2.75 30.49 -8.51
CA GLU A 125 -3.53 29.40 -9.07
C GLU A 125 -3.32 29.35 -10.59
N ILE A 126 -2.94 28.16 -11.10
CA ILE A 126 -2.75 27.89 -12.51
C ILE A 126 -3.88 26.95 -12.96
N GLY A 127 -4.75 27.47 -13.82
CA GLY A 127 -5.88 26.77 -14.45
C GLY A 127 -5.79 26.67 -15.96
N SER A 128 -4.60 26.91 -16.54
CA SER A 128 -4.38 26.87 -18.00
C SER A 128 -3.13 26.11 -18.33
N ASP A 129 -3.16 25.33 -19.40
CA ASP A 129 -2.03 24.59 -19.92
C ASP A 129 -0.88 25.51 -20.30
N GLY A 130 0.36 25.09 -20.05
CA GLY A 130 1.53 25.89 -20.44
C GLY A 130 2.82 25.52 -19.73
N ALA A 131 3.86 26.29 -20.08
CA ALA A 131 5.15 26.24 -19.42
C ALA A 131 5.29 27.45 -18.47
N TYR A 132 5.71 27.19 -17.24
CA TYR A 132 5.83 28.19 -16.16
C TYR A 132 7.22 28.07 -15.53
N ASP A 133 8.25 28.43 -16.30
CA ASP A 133 9.65 28.22 -15.91
C ASP A 133 10.25 29.41 -15.16
N GLY A 134 11.11 29.15 -14.16
CA GLY A 134 11.88 30.15 -13.43
C GLY A 134 11.03 31.04 -12.51
N MET A 135 9.86 30.57 -12.12
CA MET A 135 8.92 31.32 -11.30
C MET A 135 9.23 31.19 -9.81
N THR A 136 8.77 32.19 -9.05
CA THR A 136 8.79 32.15 -7.59
C THR A 136 7.37 32.29 -7.07
N TYR A 137 6.92 31.31 -6.28
CA TYR A 137 5.65 31.30 -5.62
C TYR A 137 5.85 31.29 -4.11
N SER A 138 5.10 32.07 -3.37
CA SER A 138 5.19 32.12 -1.92
C SER A 138 3.88 32.44 -1.24
N SER A 139 3.67 31.84 -0.06
CA SER A 139 2.59 32.20 0.86
C SER A 139 3.04 32.14 2.31
N ASP A 140 2.71 33.18 3.07
CA ASP A 140 2.88 33.29 4.52
C ASP A 140 1.53 33.25 5.26
N LYS A 141 0.42 33.14 4.53
CA LYS A 141 -0.93 33.13 5.13
C LYS A 141 -1.32 31.70 5.54
N ALA A 142 -2.12 31.64 6.59
CA ALA A 142 -2.75 30.40 7.01
C ALA A 142 -3.73 29.89 5.95
N ASP A 143 -3.83 28.55 5.82
CA ASP A 143 -4.78 27.87 4.94
C ASP A 143 -4.70 28.25 3.45
N GLU A 144 -3.56 28.78 3.01
CA GLU A 144 -3.30 29.19 1.64
C GLU A 144 -2.19 28.38 1.01
N ASN A 145 -2.43 27.73 -0.14
CA ASN A 145 -1.37 27.09 -0.91
C ASN A 145 -0.45 28.16 -1.53
N ALA A 146 0.86 27.94 -1.59
CA ALA A 146 1.74 28.86 -2.29
C ALA A 146 1.53 28.77 -3.81
N LEU A 147 1.37 27.55 -4.34
CA LEU A 147 0.99 27.28 -5.72
C LEU A 147 -0.09 26.20 -5.77
N ARG A 148 -1.19 26.48 -6.47
CA ARG A 148 -2.22 25.48 -6.81
C ARG A 148 -2.29 25.32 -8.32
N VAL A 149 -2.28 24.06 -8.80
CA VAL A 149 -2.53 23.71 -10.21
C VAL A 149 -3.83 22.93 -10.25
N SER A 150 -4.81 23.41 -11.00
CA SER A 150 -6.15 22.83 -11.07
C SER A 150 -6.60 22.66 -12.50
N MET A 151 -6.99 21.46 -12.92
CA MET A 151 -7.51 21.15 -14.26
C MET A 151 -6.61 21.59 -15.42
N ALA A 152 -5.30 21.70 -15.21
CA ALA A 152 -4.33 22.19 -16.21
C ALA A 152 -3.18 21.21 -16.38
N TYR A 153 -2.60 21.16 -17.56
CA TYR A 153 -1.40 20.42 -17.90
C TYR A 153 -0.23 21.39 -17.98
N ILE A 154 0.66 21.34 -17.00
CA ILE A 154 1.77 22.30 -16.93
C ILE A 154 3.14 21.62 -16.90
N THR A 155 4.13 22.33 -17.42
CA THR A 155 5.55 22.10 -17.12
C THR A 155 6.10 23.30 -16.36
N ALA A 156 7.01 23.04 -15.41
CA ALA A 156 7.65 24.08 -14.62
C ALA A 156 9.11 23.66 -14.36
N LYS A 157 10.04 24.55 -14.68
CA LYS A 157 11.46 24.26 -14.53
C LYS A 157 12.19 25.37 -13.79
N GLY A 158 12.97 24.98 -12.76
CA GLY A 158 13.80 25.91 -12.01
C GLY A 158 13.01 26.81 -11.07
N ASP A 159 11.79 26.44 -10.71
CA ASP A 159 10.91 27.21 -9.86
C ASP A 159 11.33 27.12 -8.38
N THR A 160 10.95 28.14 -7.63
CA THR A 160 11.06 28.16 -6.18
C THR A 160 9.67 28.34 -5.58
N ILE A 161 9.27 27.41 -4.70
CA ILE A 161 7.97 27.42 -4.04
C ILE A 161 8.20 27.44 -2.52
N THR A 162 7.68 28.45 -1.81
CA THR A 162 7.88 28.61 -0.38
C THR A 162 6.56 28.79 0.37
N LYS A 163 6.45 28.14 1.53
CA LYS A 163 5.25 28.22 2.39
C LYS A 163 5.64 28.35 3.85
N SER A 164 5.10 29.36 4.58
CA SER A 164 5.41 29.57 5.98
C SER A 164 4.19 29.73 6.90
N GLY A 165 3.01 29.98 6.36
CA GLY A 165 1.78 30.05 7.16
C GLY A 165 1.34 28.68 7.67
N ASP A 166 0.77 28.66 8.89
CA ASP A 166 0.24 27.45 9.52
C ASP A 166 -1.15 27.10 9.00
N THR A 167 -1.54 25.84 9.15
CA THR A 167 -2.94 25.43 8.93
C THR A 167 -3.80 25.70 10.16
N SER A 168 -5.08 26.05 9.95
CA SER A 168 -6.10 26.07 11.00
C SER A 168 -6.76 24.69 11.17
N SER A 169 -6.59 23.77 10.22
CA SER A 169 -7.15 22.43 10.23
C SER A 169 -6.12 21.39 9.76
N ALA A 170 -5.52 20.70 10.71
CA ALA A 170 -4.62 19.59 10.43
C ALA A 170 -5.31 18.50 9.59
N GLU A 171 -6.61 18.27 9.82
CA GLU A 171 -7.40 17.30 9.07
C GLU A 171 -7.55 17.69 7.61
N ASN A 172 -7.90 18.95 7.29
CA ASN A 172 -8.02 19.39 5.90
C ASN A 172 -6.68 19.43 5.18
N SER A 173 -5.59 19.72 5.90
CA SER A 173 -4.24 19.63 5.34
C SER A 173 -3.88 18.20 4.97
N ASP A 174 -4.17 17.25 5.86
CA ASP A 174 -3.89 15.83 5.68
C ASP A 174 -4.75 15.17 4.59
N LEU A 175 -6.05 15.48 4.55
CA LEU A 175 -6.98 14.80 3.66
C LEU A 175 -7.14 15.47 2.29
N TYR A 176 -6.94 16.78 2.20
CA TYR A 176 -7.30 17.56 1.00
C TYR A 176 -6.17 18.46 0.47
N GLY A 177 -5.03 18.55 1.16
CA GLY A 177 -3.89 19.37 0.76
C GLY A 177 -4.07 20.85 1.04
N MET A 178 -4.94 21.22 2.00
CA MET A 178 -5.01 22.61 2.48
C MET A 178 -3.64 23.02 3.02
N ASN A 179 -3.22 24.26 2.76
CA ASN A 179 -1.96 24.83 3.22
C ASN A 179 -0.67 24.20 2.62
N ALA A 180 -0.76 23.30 1.64
CA ALA A 180 0.43 22.74 0.97
C ALA A 180 1.26 23.83 0.25
N ALA A 181 2.57 23.67 0.17
CA ALA A 181 3.39 24.56 -0.64
C ALA A 181 3.02 24.42 -2.13
N LEU A 182 2.98 23.20 -2.65
CA LEU A 182 2.46 22.86 -3.97
C LEU A 182 1.25 21.95 -3.83
N LEU A 183 0.10 22.36 -4.37
CA LEU A 183 -1.08 21.51 -4.52
C LEU A 183 -1.42 21.34 -6.01
N VAL A 184 -1.49 20.09 -6.47
CA VAL A 184 -2.07 19.76 -7.79
C VAL A 184 -3.37 19.00 -7.55
N THR A 185 -4.45 19.42 -8.22
CA THR A 185 -5.79 18.96 -7.88
C THR A 185 -6.73 18.93 -9.10
N HIS A 186 -7.92 18.30 -8.92
CA HIS A 186 -9.01 18.26 -9.93
C HIS A 186 -8.57 17.77 -11.32
N GLY A 187 -7.72 16.72 -11.36
CA GLY A 187 -7.23 16.19 -12.62
C GLY A 187 -6.13 17.02 -13.27
N GLY A 188 -5.54 17.96 -12.54
CA GLY A 188 -4.36 18.71 -13.00
C GLY A 188 -3.13 17.80 -13.15
N HIS A 189 -2.27 18.12 -14.11
CA HIS A 189 -1.01 17.43 -14.34
C HIS A 189 0.14 18.44 -14.25
N GLY A 190 1.10 18.20 -13.39
CA GLY A 190 2.29 19.05 -13.23
C GLY A 190 3.59 18.26 -13.39
N ALA A 191 4.43 18.67 -14.34
CA ALA A 191 5.79 18.18 -14.47
C ALA A 191 6.76 19.28 -14.00
N PHE A 192 7.38 19.06 -12.84
CA PHE A 192 8.27 20.00 -12.17
C PHE A 192 9.71 19.49 -12.23
N THR A 193 10.60 20.22 -12.88
CA THR A 193 12.00 19.85 -13.05
C THR A 193 12.91 20.89 -12.40
N ASP A 194 13.96 20.45 -11.71
CA ASP A 194 14.95 21.33 -11.04
C ASP A 194 14.31 22.31 -10.04
N VAL A 195 13.18 21.94 -9.41
CA VAL A 195 12.42 22.83 -8.52
C VAL A 195 12.90 22.74 -7.07
N LYS A 196 12.73 23.86 -6.34
CA LYS A 196 12.96 23.93 -4.91
C LYS A 196 11.66 24.22 -4.19
N ILE A 197 11.23 23.31 -3.34
CA ILE A 197 10.02 23.43 -2.53
C ILE A 197 10.43 23.46 -1.07
N SER A 198 10.07 24.51 -0.34
CA SER A 198 10.35 24.61 1.09
C SER A 198 9.13 25.06 1.87
N SER A 199 8.89 24.42 3.01
CA SER A 199 7.77 24.72 3.88
C SER A 199 8.20 24.71 5.34
N THR A 200 7.73 25.70 6.10
CA THR A 200 7.99 25.82 7.54
C THR A 200 6.71 25.85 8.39
N GLY A 201 5.55 26.03 7.77
CA GLY A 201 4.27 26.07 8.47
C GLY A 201 3.83 24.68 8.92
N ASN A 202 3.08 24.63 10.04
CA ASN A 202 2.42 23.40 10.48
C ASN A 202 1.34 22.98 9.47
N GLY A 203 1.25 21.69 9.15
CA GLY A 203 0.35 21.16 8.14
C GLY A 203 0.67 21.61 6.70
N ALA A 204 1.84 22.22 6.47
CA ALA A 204 2.25 22.72 5.17
C ALA A 204 3.07 21.66 4.42
N THR A 205 2.38 20.66 3.87
CA THR A 205 2.99 19.61 3.03
C THR A 205 3.77 20.20 1.86
N GLY A 206 4.94 19.64 1.55
CA GLY A 206 5.79 20.13 0.46
C GLY A 206 5.10 20.06 -0.89
N ALA A 207 4.77 18.87 -1.38
CA ALA A 207 4.02 18.65 -2.60
C ALA A 207 2.85 17.69 -2.36
N TYR A 208 1.64 18.11 -2.73
CA TYR A 208 0.41 17.36 -2.51
C TYR A 208 -0.37 17.14 -3.81
N GLY A 209 -0.71 15.88 -4.08
CA GLY A 209 -1.59 15.48 -5.17
C GLY A 209 -2.97 15.07 -4.65
N TYR A 210 -4.04 15.71 -5.09
CA TYR A 210 -5.40 15.42 -4.66
C TYR A 210 -6.31 15.03 -5.82
N SER A 211 -7.11 14.01 -5.62
CA SER A 211 -8.17 13.50 -6.49
C SER A 211 -7.71 12.64 -7.67
N LYS A 212 -8.62 11.76 -8.07
CA LYS A 212 -8.44 10.87 -9.24
C LYS A 212 -8.17 11.68 -10.50
N GLY A 213 -7.21 11.22 -11.31
CA GLY A 213 -6.79 11.87 -12.54
C GLY A 213 -5.72 12.94 -12.33
N THR A 214 -5.40 13.32 -11.09
CA THR A 214 -4.28 14.21 -10.79
C THR A 214 -2.96 13.48 -10.89
N TYR A 215 -1.97 14.11 -11.51
CA TYR A 215 -0.61 13.57 -11.63
C TYR A 215 0.45 14.64 -11.38
N ILE A 216 1.43 14.30 -10.54
CA ILE A 216 2.61 15.11 -10.28
C ILE A 216 3.85 14.32 -10.70
N ASN A 217 4.75 14.96 -11.44
CA ASN A 217 6.10 14.46 -11.65
C ASN A 217 7.13 15.46 -11.10
N LEU A 218 7.91 15.04 -10.13
CA LEU A 218 9.05 15.78 -9.58
C LEU A 218 10.34 15.15 -10.10
N THR A 219 11.13 15.87 -10.87
CA THR A 219 12.41 15.42 -11.38
C THR A 219 13.53 16.36 -10.92
N ASN A 220 14.58 15.81 -10.32
CA ASN A 220 15.70 16.59 -9.75
C ASN A 220 15.22 17.70 -8.80
N ALA A 221 14.18 17.40 -8.01
CA ALA A 221 13.55 18.32 -7.09
C ALA A 221 14.23 18.28 -5.70
N GLN A 222 14.21 19.40 -5.01
CA GLN A 222 14.58 19.51 -3.59
C GLN A 222 13.34 19.92 -2.81
N VAL A 223 12.86 19.04 -1.93
CA VAL A 223 11.70 19.29 -1.08
C VAL A 223 12.15 19.28 0.39
N SER A 224 11.85 20.33 1.13
CA SER A 224 12.17 20.43 2.55
C SER A 224 10.99 20.96 3.34
N THR A 225 10.55 20.22 4.38
CA THR A 225 9.52 20.65 5.30
C THR A 225 10.02 20.63 6.74
N THR A 226 9.65 21.64 7.55
CA THR A 226 10.06 21.72 8.94
C THR A 226 8.90 21.90 9.92
N GLY A 227 7.71 22.22 9.44
CA GLY A 227 6.49 22.30 10.25
C GLY A 227 6.04 20.93 10.76
N ALA A 228 5.34 20.89 11.89
CA ALA A 228 4.70 19.67 12.37
C ALA A 228 3.55 19.26 11.43
N GLN A 229 3.31 17.96 11.28
CA GLN A 229 2.26 17.42 10.40
C GLN A 229 2.37 17.92 8.94
N ALA A 230 3.59 18.17 8.47
CA ALA A 230 3.93 18.66 7.15
C ALA A 230 4.73 17.60 6.39
N SER A 231 4.05 16.71 5.69
CA SER A 231 4.67 15.66 4.89
C SER A 231 5.61 16.23 3.83
N GLY A 232 6.61 15.47 3.41
CA GLY A 232 7.48 15.87 2.30
C GLY A 232 6.71 15.85 0.99
N VAL A 233 6.26 14.67 0.58
CA VAL A 233 5.39 14.43 -0.58
C VAL A 233 4.20 13.59 -0.17
N GLU A 234 3.03 13.94 -0.72
CA GLU A 234 1.77 13.30 -0.33
C GLU A 234 0.79 13.19 -1.50
N VAL A 235 0.02 12.09 -1.53
CA VAL A 235 -1.12 11.92 -2.43
C VAL A 235 -2.33 11.37 -1.68
N SER A 236 -3.52 11.75 -2.11
CA SER A 236 -4.77 11.23 -1.59
C SER A 236 -5.84 11.10 -2.68
N GLN A 237 -6.97 10.47 -2.37
CA GLN A 237 -8.13 10.37 -3.24
C GLN A 237 -7.79 9.85 -4.65
N ARG A 238 -6.88 8.88 -4.74
CA ARG A 238 -6.41 8.23 -5.97
C ARG A 238 -5.61 9.12 -6.92
N ALA A 239 -4.97 10.17 -6.40
CA ALA A 239 -3.96 10.90 -7.15
C ALA A 239 -2.70 10.06 -7.34
N MET A 240 -1.86 10.47 -8.28
CA MET A 240 -0.58 9.81 -8.57
C MET A 240 0.56 10.83 -8.50
N MET A 241 1.70 10.36 -7.99
CA MET A 241 2.94 11.14 -7.99
C MET A 241 4.12 10.25 -8.38
N LYS A 242 5.02 10.79 -9.21
CA LYS A 242 6.34 10.24 -9.45
C LYS A 242 7.39 11.22 -8.91
N VAL A 243 8.41 10.67 -8.22
CA VAL A 243 9.56 11.44 -7.71
C VAL A 243 10.83 10.78 -8.23
N GLU A 244 11.62 11.48 -9.00
CA GLU A 244 12.80 10.94 -9.69
C GLU A 244 14.03 11.81 -9.43
N ALA A 245 15.16 11.16 -9.13
CA ALA A 245 16.47 11.80 -8.89
C ALA A 245 16.39 13.01 -7.92
N SER A 246 15.54 12.91 -6.89
CA SER A 246 15.14 14.01 -6.03
C SER A 246 15.54 13.77 -4.57
N THR A 247 15.56 14.85 -3.78
CA THR A 247 15.80 14.78 -2.34
C THR A 247 14.61 15.37 -1.60
N VAL A 248 14.07 14.62 -0.64
CA VAL A 248 12.96 15.03 0.21
C VAL A 248 13.35 14.90 1.67
N THR A 249 13.26 15.99 2.41
CA THR A 249 13.66 16.04 3.84
C THR A 249 12.53 16.63 4.68
N THR A 250 12.14 15.93 5.74
CA THR A 250 11.20 16.42 6.74
C THR A 250 11.85 16.44 8.13
N THR A 251 11.64 17.51 8.90
CA THR A 251 12.17 17.62 10.26
C THR A 251 11.10 17.89 11.32
N GLY A 252 9.87 18.19 10.89
CA GLY A 252 8.74 18.42 11.78
C GLY A 252 8.23 17.14 12.42
N ASP A 253 7.63 17.27 13.59
CA ASP A 253 6.99 16.13 14.27
C ASP A 253 5.79 15.62 13.48
N GLN A 254 5.60 14.31 13.44
CA GLN A 254 4.50 13.67 12.69
C GLN A 254 4.50 14.01 11.17
N SER A 255 5.68 14.26 10.61
CA SER A 255 5.87 14.68 9.22
C SER A 255 6.57 13.61 8.40
N PRO A 256 5.85 12.59 7.87
CA PRO A 256 6.46 11.56 7.04
C PRO A 256 7.13 12.14 5.81
N ALA A 257 8.21 11.49 5.35
CA ALA A 257 8.84 11.91 4.10
C ALA A 257 7.96 11.56 2.89
N ILE A 258 7.33 10.38 2.92
CA ILE A 258 6.35 9.90 1.93
C ILE A 258 5.03 9.60 2.66
N ARG A 259 3.93 10.14 2.15
CA ARG A 259 2.60 9.84 2.68
C ARG A 259 1.59 9.54 1.58
N ILE A 260 0.77 8.54 1.81
CA ILE A 260 -0.48 8.32 1.08
C ILE A 260 -1.60 8.27 2.11
N SER A 261 -2.49 9.23 2.05
CA SER A 261 -3.59 9.36 3.00
C SER A 261 -4.90 8.75 2.45
N GLN A 262 -6.02 9.14 3.01
CA GLN A 262 -7.32 8.50 2.82
C GLN A 262 -7.73 8.28 1.35
N ASN A 263 -8.37 7.14 1.09
CA ASN A 263 -8.80 6.65 -0.22
C ASN A 263 -7.64 6.37 -1.20
N GLY A 264 -6.42 6.23 -0.67
CA GLY A 264 -5.27 5.76 -1.41
C GLY A 264 -4.77 6.71 -2.49
N GLY A 265 -3.84 6.20 -3.24
CA GLY A 265 -3.15 6.83 -4.35
C GLY A 265 -1.98 5.97 -4.77
N ILE A 266 -1.18 6.46 -5.70
CA ILE A 266 0.03 5.77 -6.16
C ILE A 266 1.19 6.76 -6.06
N LEU A 267 2.26 6.35 -5.38
CA LEU A 267 3.48 7.12 -5.29
C LEU A 267 4.66 6.26 -5.74
N LEU A 268 5.34 6.70 -6.78
CA LEU A 268 6.48 6.01 -7.39
C LEU A 268 7.72 6.85 -7.18
N THR A 269 8.79 6.24 -6.70
CA THR A 269 10.07 6.91 -6.58
C THR A 269 11.16 6.18 -7.34
N GLU A 270 12.08 6.92 -7.91
CA GLU A 270 13.19 6.37 -8.67
C GLU A 270 14.46 7.14 -8.32
N ASN A 271 15.49 6.43 -7.83
CA ASN A 271 16.80 6.98 -7.48
C ASN A 271 16.72 8.28 -6.65
N SER A 272 15.83 8.29 -5.65
CA SER A 272 15.56 9.46 -4.83
C SER A 272 15.81 9.17 -3.35
N ASP A 273 16.19 10.20 -2.60
CA ASP A 273 16.48 10.07 -1.17
C ASP A 273 15.43 10.81 -0.34
N PHE A 274 14.86 10.09 0.64
CA PHE A 274 13.84 10.58 1.55
C PHE A 274 14.33 10.45 2.98
N THR A 275 14.30 11.53 3.74
CA THR A 275 14.70 11.53 5.15
C THR A 275 13.63 12.19 6.01
N ALA A 276 13.17 11.49 7.04
CA ALA A 276 12.29 12.01 8.08
C ALA A 276 13.05 12.00 9.42
N SER A 277 13.18 13.16 10.08
CA SER A 277 13.94 13.31 11.32
C SER A 277 13.17 13.87 12.51
N GLY A 278 11.87 14.19 12.32
CA GLY A 278 10.96 14.59 13.40
C GLY A 278 10.56 13.43 14.31
N ALA A 279 9.95 13.71 15.46
CA ALA A 279 9.34 12.70 16.30
C ALA A 279 8.09 12.13 15.61
N ASN A 280 7.89 10.81 15.64
CA ASN A 280 6.79 10.12 14.94
C ASN A 280 6.69 10.44 13.43
N ALA A 281 7.79 10.89 12.82
CA ALA A 281 7.89 11.18 11.41
C ALA A 281 8.43 9.95 10.67
N HIS A 282 7.54 9.12 10.15
CA HIS A 282 7.91 7.89 9.45
C HIS A 282 8.58 8.17 8.11
N GLY A 283 9.40 7.24 7.63
CA GLY A 283 9.92 7.30 6.26
C GLY A 283 8.77 7.23 5.25
N ILE A 284 7.92 6.20 5.38
CA ILE A 284 6.71 5.98 4.61
C ILE A 284 5.53 5.78 5.56
N TYR A 285 4.43 6.51 5.34
CA TYR A 285 3.12 6.20 5.91
C TYR A 285 2.12 6.05 4.78
N THR A 286 1.57 4.86 4.59
CA THR A 286 0.75 4.61 3.41
C THR A 286 -0.60 3.95 3.68
N GLN A 287 -1.64 4.45 2.97
CA GLN A 287 -2.94 3.84 2.76
C GLN A 287 -3.21 3.60 1.25
N GLY A 288 -2.14 3.47 0.45
CA GLY A 288 -2.16 3.22 -0.98
C GLY A 288 -0.90 2.50 -1.44
N ASP A 289 -0.52 2.65 -2.69
CA ASP A 289 0.58 1.90 -3.29
C ASP A 289 1.84 2.77 -3.43
N VAL A 290 2.92 2.37 -2.75
CA VAL A 290 4.24 2.99 -2.85
C VAL A 290 5.21 2.03 -3.52
N THR A 291 5.91 2.52 -4.54
CA THR A 291 7.05 1.80 -5.15
C THR A 291 8.30 2.64 -5.04
N VAL A 292 9.37 2.05 -4.50
CA VAL A 292 10.69 2.68 -4.37
C VAL A 292 11.69 1.87 -5.18
N THR A 293 12.22 2.48 -6.24
CA THR A 293 13.24 1.87 -7.09
C THR A 293 14.57 2.62 -6.91
N GLY A 294 15.56 1.93 -6.33
CA GLY A 294 16.81 2.58 -5.92
C GLY A 294 16.63 3.69 -4.88
N GLY A 295 17.72 4.34 -4.49
CA GLY A 295 17.70 5.40 -3.49
C GLY A 295 17.45 4.92 -2.06
N THR A 296 17.16 5.88 -1.18
CA THR A 296 17.04 5.62 0.26
C THR A 296 15.76 6.23 0.83
N VAL A 297 15.06 5.50 1.69
CA VAL A 297 14.03 6.04 2.58
C VAL A 297 14.47 5.82 4.02
N LYS A 298 14.64 6.91 4.76
CA LYS A 298 15.18 6.90 6.12
C LYS A 298 14.27 7.62 7.11
N ALA A 299 14.00 6.96 8.25
CA ALA A 299 13.41 7.58 9.43
C ALA A 299 14.43 7.58 10.58
N GLU A 300 14.87 8.75 11.01
CA GLU A 300 15.97 8.86 11.98
C GLU A 300 15.55 8.57 13.43
N LYS A 301 14.26 8.67 13.75
CA LYS A 301 13.77 8.55 15.13
C LYS A 301 12.56 7.63 15.30
N THR A 302 12.12 7.00 14.22
CA THR A 302 10.91 6.18 14.24
C THR A 302 10.97 5.07 13.18
N LYS A 303 9.84 4.49 12.87
CA LYS A 303 9.68 3.40 11.90
C LYS A 303 9.99 3.87 10.49
N ALA A 304 10.69 3.04 9.73
CA ALA A 304 10.90 3.30 8.31
C ALA A 304 9.59 3.27 7.53
N ALA A 305 8.69 2.34 7.86
CA ALA A 305 7.40 2.23 7.17
C ALA A 305 6.24 1.86 8.09
N VAL A 306 5.09 2.46 7.81
CA VAL A 306 3.78 2.09 8.34
C VAL A 306 2.83 1.84 7.18
N ILE A 307 2.31 0.61 7.09
CA ILE A 307 1.38 0.15 6.05
C ILE A 307 0.02 -0.05 6.73
N LYS A 308 -0.95 0.76 6.33
CA LYS A 308 -2.26 0.79 6.96
C LYS A 308 -3.36 0.38 5.98
N ASN A 309 -4.28 -0.47 6.40
CA ASN A 309 -5.40 -0.97 5.60
C ASN A 309 -4.93 -1.68 4.31
N ILE A 310 -5.74 -1.73 3.25
CA ILE A 310 -5.39 -2.39 1.99
C ILE A 310 -4.44 -1.49 1.21
N SER A 311 -3.13 -1.72 1.38
CA SER A 311 -2.08 -0.91 0.76
C SER A 311 -0.81 -1.72 0.50
N SER A 312 0.10 -1.19 -0.26
CA SER A 312 1.33 -1.89 -0.63
C SER A 312 2.58 -1.02 -0.58
N ILE A 313 3.71 -1.66 -0.26
CA ILE A 313 5.05 -1.13 -0.49
C ILE A 313 5.84 -2.15 -1.31
N THR A 314 6.43 -1.70 -2.41
CA THR A 314 7.38 -2.46 -3.22
C THR A 314 8.71 -1.74 -3.25
N LEU A 315 9.78 -2.43 -2.85
CA LEU A 315 11.16 -1.95 -2.92
C LEU A 315 11.92 -2.74 -3.98
N ASP A 316 12.64 -2.07 -4.85
CA ASP A 316 13.53 -2.69 -5.82
C ASP A 316 14.90 -1.99 -5.83
N GLY A 317 15.94 -2.66 -5.32
CA GLY A 317 17.29 -2.10 -5.20
C GLY A 317 17.38 -0.91 -4.24
N ALA A 318 16.40 -0.70 -3.36
CA ALA A 318 16.28 0.45 -2.48
C ALA A 318 16.75 0.14 -1.05
N THR A 319 17.08 1.19 -0.29
CA THR A 319 17.34 1.09 1.16
C THR A 319 16.14 1.64 1.93
N LEU A 320 15.65 0.88 2.91
CA LEU A 320 14.63 1.29 3.86
C LEU A 320 15.19 1.21 5.28
N GLU A 321 15.38 2.35 5.93
CA GLU A 321 16.11 2.49 7.20
C GLU A 321 15.26 3.17 8.27
N GLY A 322 15.15 2.57 9.46
CA GLY A 322 14.44 3.11 10.60
C GLY A 322 15.18 2.98 11.91
N ASN A 323 14.81 3.84 12.88
CA ASN A 323 15.41 3.89 14.21
C ASN A 323 14.35 4.14 15.30
N GLU A 324 13.34 3.26 15.35
CA GLU A 324 12.29 3.32 16.38
C GLU A 324 12.84 2.89 17.74
N THR A 325 12.67 3.75 18.73
CA THR A 325 13.12 3.50 20.12
C THR A 325 11.99 3.47 21.14
N GLY A 326 10.74 3.62 20.68
CA GLY A 326 9.54 3.62 21.54
C GLY A 326 9.13 2.22 21.99
N ALA A 327 7.90 2.11 22.46
CA ALA A 327 7.36 0.87 23.02
C ALA A 327 7.18 -0.26 21.98
N LEU A 328 7.13 0.08 20.70
CA LEU A 328 7.00 -0.88 19.59
C LEU A 328 8.21 -0.73 18.64
N PRO A 329 9.39 -1.27 19.03
CA PRO A 329 10.64 -1.06 18.29
C PRO A 329 10.75 -1.98 17.08
N TYR A 330 9.98 -1.69 16.04
CA TYR A 330 10.00 -2.38 14.75
C TYR A 330 10.20 -1.41 13.61
N ASN A 331 10.87 -1.87 12.59
CA ASN A 331 11.17 -1.08 11.39
C ASN A 331 9.94 -0.86 10.52
N ILE A 332 9.14 -1.91 10.33
CA ILE A 332 7.97 -1.95 9.47
C ILE A 332 6.77 -2.42 10.28
N VAL A 333 5.70 -1.64 10.27
CA VAL A 333 4.44 -1.97 10.95
C VAL A 333 3.31 -2.10 9.91
N MET A 334 2.57 -3.21 10.00
CA MET A 334 1.43 -3.52 9.13
C MET A 334 0.20 -3.74 9.99
N TYR A 335 -0.85 -2.92 9.77
CA TYR A 335 -2.10 -3.03 10.53
C TYR A 335 -3.30 -2.51 9.76
N SER A 336 -4.50 -2.88 10.21
CA SER A 336 -5.75 -2.31 9.71
C SER A 336 -6.52 -1.61 10.83
N ASP A 337 -7.25 -0.55 10.50
CA ASP A 337 -8.20 0.06 11.44
C ASP A 337 -9.27 -0.94 11.86
N ALA A 338 -9.86 -0.75 13.04
CA ALA A 338 -10.95 -1.58 13.53
C ALA A 338 -12.11 -1.70 12.52
N ASP A 339 -12.44 -0.60 11.84
CA ASP A 339 -13.50 -0.56 10.81
C ASP A 339 -13.12 -1.29 9.52
N ALA A 340 -11.82 -1.52 9.29
CA ALA A 340 -11.31 -2.23 8.12
C ALA A 340 -11.03 -3.71 8.39
N ILE A 341 -11.08 -4.15 9.64
CA ILE A 341 -10.97 -5.56 10.03
C ILE A 341 -12.20 -6.31 9.49
N GLY A 342 -12.01 -7.12 8.48
CA GLY A 342 -13.12 -7.80 7.78
C GLY A 342 -13.38 -7.25 6.37
N VAL A 343 -12.73 -6.16 5.98
CA VAL A 343 -12.65 -5.75 4.57
C VAL A 343 -11.74 -6.75 3.86
N THR A 344 -12.26 -7.40 2.83
CA THR A 344 -11.49 -8.38 2.06
C THR A 344 -10.39 -7.68 1.28
N GLY A 345 -9.17 -7.92 1.66
CA GLY A 345 -7.96 -7.41 1.01
C GLY A 345 -6.71 -7.85 1.75
N THR A 346 -5.59 -7.82 1.08
CA THR A 346 -4.31 -8.24 1.64
C THR A 346 -3.33 -7.09 1.49
N GLN A 347 -2.78 -6.63 2.59
CA GLN A 347 -1.62 -5.73 2.58
C GLN A 347 -0.44 -6.43 1.94
N GLN A 348 0.43 -5.67 1.27
CA GLN A 348 1.59 -6.26 0.60
C GLN A 348 2.86 -5.47 0.93
N PHE A 349 3.90 -6.22 1.27
CA PHE A 349 5.25 -5.71 1.33
C PHE A 349 6.13 -6.60 0.46
N GLU A 350 6.85 -6.02 -0.46
CA GLU A 350 7.78 -6.73 -1.33
C GLU A 350 9.14 -6.04 -1.34
N ALA A 351 10.19 -6.80 -1.06
CA ALA A 351 11.57 -6.34 -1.13
C ALA A 351 12.35 -7.21 -2.13
N ASN A 352 12.81 -6.61 -3.20
CA ASN A 352 13.64 -7.23 -4.23
C ASN A 352 15.00 -6.54 -4.23
N HIS A 353 16.11 -7.29 -4.00
CA HIS A 353 17.47 -6.75 -3.97
C HIS A 353 17.62 -5.51 -3.07
N ALA A 354 16.81 -5.42 -2.03
CA ALA A 354 16.70 -4.25 -1.16
C ALA A 354 17.53 -4.42 0.11
N SER A 355 17.76 -3.30 0.80
CA SER A 355 18.39 -3.26 2.12
C SER A 355 17.38 -2.76 3.16
N LEU A 356 17.02 -3.60 4.13
CA LEU A 356 16.13 -3.25 5.24
C LEU A 356 16.98 -3.11 6.50
N ILE A 357 16.97 -1.92 7.12
CA ILE A 357 17.81 -1.62 8.27
C ILE A 357 16.96 -1.14 9.44
N SER A 358 16.93 -1.92 10.51
CA SER A 358 16.39 -1.55 11.81
C SER A 358 17.53 -1.30 12.77
N HIS A 359 17.70 -0.05 13.22
CA HIS A 359 18.76 0.27 14.20
C HIS A 359 18.40 -0.20 15.61
N LYS A 360 17.15 -0.47 15.87
CA LYS A 360 16.60 -0.93 17.15
C LYS A 360 15.46 -1.90 16.93
N GLY A 361 15.46 -2.99 17.72
CA GLY A 361 14.37 -3.96 17.72
C GLY A 361 14.26 -4.79 16.44
N GLY A 362 13.04 -5.29 16.17
CA GLY A 362 12.77 -6.23 15.09
C GLY A 362 12.46 -5.58 13.75
N MET A 363 12.24 -6.44 12.74
CA MET A 363 11.99 -5.93 11.38
C MET A 363 10.50 -5.70 11.13
N PHE A 364 9.65 -6.71 11.32
CA PHE A 364 8.22 -6.63 10.98
C PHE A 364 7.33 -6.82 12.21
N TYR A 365 6.34 -5.96 12.36
CA TYR A 365 5.23 -6.12 13.29
C TYR A 365 3.91 -6.13 12.52
N VAL A 366 3.15 -7.22 12.66
CA VAL A 366 1.87 -7.44 11.95
C VAL A 366 0.77 -7.66 12.97
N THR A 367 -0.31 -6.89 12.88
CA THR A 367 -1.44 -7.01 13.79
C THR A 367 -2.75 -6.58 13.12
N GLY A 368 -3.85 -7.28 13.42
CA GLY A 368 -5.19 -6.91 12.96
C GLY A 368 -5.34 -6.82 11.44
N THR A 369 -4.58 -7.61 10.69
CA THR A 369 -4.58 -7.52 9.23
C THR A 369 -4.20 -8.84 8.57
N HIS A 370 -4.60 -8.97 7.30
CA HIS A 370 -4.08 -9.99 6.41
C HIS A 370 -3.00 -9.38 5.53
N CYS A 371 -1.80 -9.96 5.52
CA CYS A 371 -0.70 -9.45 4.72
C CYS A 371 0.06 -10.53 3.96
N ARG A 372 0.75 -10.10 2.91
CA ARG A 372 1.78 -10.87 2.22
C ARG A 372 3.09 -10.11 2.28
N ILE A 373 4.14 -10.77 2.77
CA ILE A 373 5.51 -10.25 2.80
C ILE A 373 6.36 -11.13 1.89
N THR A 374 6.94 -10.55 0.87
CA THR A 374 7.87 -11.23 -0.04
C THR A 374 9.25 -10.63 0.11
N LEU A 375 10.22 -11.45 0.47
CA LEU A 375 11.63 -11.07 0.54
C LEU A 375 12.41 -11.87 -0.52
N LYS A 376 13.08 -11.14 -1.40
CA LYS A 376 13.86 -11.75 -2.47
C LYS A 376 15.24 -11.10 -2.55
N ASP A 377 16.28 -11.90 -2.37
CA ASP A 377 17.69 -11.50 -2.50
C ASP A 377 17.97 -10.13 -1.83
N SER A 378 17.43 -9.96 -0.62
CA SER A 378 17.48 -8.71 0.14
C SER A 378 18.26 -8.89 1.44
N THR A 379 18.92 -7.83 1.88
CA THR A 379 19.65 -7.83 3.16
C THR A 379 18.78 -7.25 4.27
N LEU A 380 18.75 -7.96 5.42
CA LEU A 380 18.07 -7.48 6.61
C LEU A 380 19.11 -7.29 7.73
N THR A 381 19.14 -6.11 8.32
CA THR A 381 19.93 -5.77 9.49
C THR A 381 19.02 -5.31 10.59
N GLN A 382 19.10 -5.95 11.76
CA GLN A 382 18.29 -5.63 12.94
C GLN A 382 19.01 -6.01 14.21
N ASP A 383 18.41 -5.73 15.38
CA ASP A 383 18.88 -6.23 16.66
C ASP A 383 18.78 -7.77 16.67
N GLU A 384 19.89 -8.46 16.85
CA GLU A 384 19.95 -9.94 16.82
C GLU A 384 19.05 -10.62 17.88
N ALA A 385 18.76 -9.92 18.97
CA ALA A 385 17.90 -10.43 20.03
C ALA A 385 16.39 -10.26 19.75
N ALA A 386 16.03 -9.46 18.72
CA ALA A 386 14.64 -9.20 18.38
C ALA A 386 14.13 -10.15 17.30
N PRO A 387 12.84 -10.58 17.35
CA PRO A 387 12.24 -11.35 16.27
C PRO A 387 12.26 -10.60 14.93
N VAL A 388 12.51 -11.33 13.83
CA VAL A 388 12.40 -10.76 12.49
C VAL A 388 10.95 -10.51 12.13
N PHE A 389 10.05 -11.40 12.56
CA PHE A 389 8.60 -11.21 12.45
C PHE A 389 7.97 -11.35 13.83
N THR A 390 7.15 -10.37 14.20
CA THR A 390 6.22 -10.47 15.31
C THR A 390 4.81 -10.32 14.76
N ILE A 391 4.00 -11.38 14.88
CA ILE A 391 2.65 -11.45 14.31
C ILE A 391 1.71 -11.72 15.46
N THR A 392 0.99 -10.70 15.92
CA THR A 392 0.22 -10.76 17.17
C THR A 392 -1.12 -10.05 17.03
N GLY A 393 -2.08 -10.45 17.85
CA GLY A 393 -3.32 -9.72 18.01
C GLY A 393 -3.18 -8.52 18.97
N ASN A 394 -4.29 -7.82 19.17
CA ASN A 394 -4.34 -6.72 20.12
C ASN A 394 -4.19 -7.25 21.56
N ASP A 395 -3.14 -6.86 22.23
CA ASP A 395 -2.85 -7.17 23.62
C ASP A 395 -3.36 -6.12 24.63
N GLY A 396 -4.11 -5.11 24.14
CA GLY A 396 -4.56 -3.97 24.91
C GLY A 396 -3.51 -2.86 25.06
N GLY A 397 -2.27 -3.07 24.60
CA GLY A 397 -1.19 -2.09 24.68
C GLY A 397 -1.16 -1.09 23.53
N TYR A 398 -1.68 -1.46 22.38
CA TYR A 398 -1.59 -0.68 21.14
C TYR A 398 -2.91 -0.15 20.59
N GLY A 399 -3.95 -0.19 21.36
CA GLY A 399 -5.04 0.75 21.28
C GLY A 399 -6.07 0.64 20.16
N TRP A 400 -6.00 -0.26 19.22
CA TRP A 400 -7.07 -0.45 18.23
C TRP A 400 -7.67 -1.86 18.29
N GLY A 401 -8.99 -1.93 18.14
CA GLY A 401 -9.78 -3.14 18.29
C GLY A 401 -9.90 -3.60 19.76
N ASP A 402 -10.58 -4.71 19.94
CA ASP A 402 -10.79 -5.31 21.25
C ASP A 402 -9.58 -6.14 21.69
N ALA A 403 -9.19 -6.04 22.95
CA ALA A 403 -8.10 -6.82 23.52
C ALA A 403 -8.39 -8.34 23.40
N GLY A 404 -7.40 -9.13 23.02
CA GLY A 404 -7.57 -10.56 22.74
C GLY A 404 -8.27 -10.89 21.42
N ALA A 405 -8.40 -9.90 20.52
CA ALA A 405 -8.95 -10.01 19.17
C ALA A 405 -7.96 -9.47 18.13
N ASN A 406 -8.36 -9.46 16.88
CA ASN A 406 -7.60 -8.85 15.78
C ASN A 406 -6.20 -9.45 15.59
N GLY A 407 -6.11 -10.77 15.45
CA GLY A 407 -4.87 -11.46 15.11
C GLY A 407 -4.24 -10.94 13.83
N GLY A 408 -2.92 -11.03 13.74
CA GLY A 408 -2.18 -10.84 12.49
C GLY A 408 -2.20 -12.13 11.65
N HIS A 409 -2.40 -12.01 10.33
CA HIS A 409 -2.44 -13.13 9.40
C HIS A 409 -1.44 -12.88 8.27
N ALA A 410 -0.29 -13.60 8.28
CA ALA A 410 0.79 -13.33 7.36
C ALA A 410 1.08 -14.51 6.42
N GLU A 411 1.15 -14.25 5.12
CA GLU A 411 1.85 -15.09 4.17
C GLU A 411 3.26 -14.53 3.95
N VAL A 412 4.29 -15.26 4.38
CA VAL A 412 5.68 -14.87 4.20
C VAL A 412 6.33 -15.74 3.13
N ILE A 413 6.93 -15.12 2.14
CA ILE A 413 7.58 -15.79 1.02
C ILE A 413 9.05 -15.38 0.99
N LEU A 414 9.94 -16.35 1.19
CA LEU A 414 11.38 -16.21 1.02
C LEU A 414 11.77 -16.81 -0.34
N SER A 415 12.38 -16.02 -1.22
CA SER A 415 12.83 -16.45 -2.54
C SER A 415 14.27 -16.01 -2.76
N GLN A 416 15.21 -16.92 -2.93
CA GLN A 416 16.64 -16.63 -3.02
C GLN A 416 17.14 -15.80 -1.81
N GLN A 417 16.52 -16.00 -0.65
CA GLN A 417 16.70 -15.16 0.53
C GLN A 417 17.51 -15.85 1.60
N ILE A 418 18.50 -15.15 2.16
CA ILE A 418 19.14 -15.51 3.42
C ILE A 418 18.49 -14.69 4.52
N LEU A 419 17.80 -15.36 5.45
CA LEU A 419 17.10 -14.74 6.56
C LEU A 419 17.63 -15.25 7.89
N ASN A 420 17.96 -14.34 8.79
CA ASN A 420 18.32 -14.66 10.17
C ASN A 420 17.35 -13.97 11.13
N GLY A 421 16.94 -14.69 12.17
CA GLY A 421 16.07 -14.18 13.21
C GLY A 421 14.83 -15.06 13.42
N ASP A 422 14.31 -15.00 14.64
CA ASP A 422 13.19 -15.81 15.08
C ASP A 422 11.85 -15.18 14.65
N ILE A 423 10.81 -16.01 14.67
CA ILE A 423 9.42 -15.64 14.40
C ILE A 423 8.63 -15.81 15.70
N LEU A 424 7.99 -14.75 16.15
CA LEU A 424 7.10 -14.75 17.30
C LEU A 424 5.65 -14.60 16.86
N LEU A 425 4.82 -15.57 17.22
CA LEU A 425 3.37 -15.55 17.02
C LEU A 425 2.68 -15.51 18.38
N ASP A 426 1.45 -14.98 18.41
CA ASP A 426 0.54 -15.28 19.50
C ASP A 426 -0.54 -16.30 19.07
N THR A 427 -1.30 -16.80 20.05
CA THR A 427 -2.29 -17.87 19.82
C THR A 427 -3.48 -17.45 18.93
N ILE A 428 -3.71 -16.16 18.70
CA ILE A 428 -4.81 -15.66 17.87
C ILE A 428 -4.36 -15.20 16.48
N SER A 429 -3.10 -15.41 16.15
CA SER A 429 -2.46 -15.03 14.88
C SER A 429 -1.93 -16.23 14.13
N ASP A 430 -1.60 -16.07 12.86
CA ASP A 430 -1.00 -17.14 12.05
C ASP A 430 0.02 -16.65 11.03
N ILE A 431 0.87 -17.62 10.63
CA ILE A 431 1.81 -17.46 9.53
C ILE A 431 1.74 -18.66 8.57
N ASN A 432 1.77 -18.37 7.27
CA ASN A 432 2.09 -19.34 6.23
C ASN A 432 3.48 -18.98 5.67
N LEU A 433 4.51 -19.74 6.11
CA LEU A 433 5.91 -19.48 5.76
C LEU A 433 6.35 -20.37 4.59
N ASN A 434 6.71 -19.75 3.49
CA ASN A 434 7.18 -20.40 2.27
C ASN A 434 8.67 -20.11 2.05
N ILE A 435 9.53 -21.12 2.28
CA ILE A 435 10.98 -21.05 2.09
C ILE A 435 11.29 -21.73 0.75
N LYS A 436 11.60 -20.95 -0.28
CA LYS A 436 11.75 -21.48 -1.66
C LYS A 436 12.92 -20.85 -2.41
N ASP A 437 13.18 -21.39 -3.58
CA ASP A 437 14.18 -20.88 -4.54
C ASP A 437 15.58 -20.76 -3.91
N GLN A 438 16.03 -21.82 -3.20
CA GLN A 438 17.34 -21.92 -2.54
C GLN A 438 17.50 -20.95 -1.35
N SER A 439 16.39 -20.53 -0.73
CA SER A 439 16.43 -19.70 0.47
C SER A 439 16.98 -20.46 1.68
N ILE A 440 17.63 -19.72 2.56
CA ILE A 440 18.14 -20.23 3.83
C ILE A 440 17.56 -19.40 4.95
N TRP A 441 16.80 -20.02 5.84
CA TRP A 441 16.35 -19.39 7.06
C TRP A 441 17.05 -19.97 8.30
N THR A 442 17.57 -19.11 9.16
CA THR A 442 18.16 -19.48 10.45
C THR A 442 17.34 -18.81 11.55
N GLY A 443 16.60 -19.60 12.32
CA GLY A 443 15.69 -19.10 13.34
C GLY A 443 14.76 -20.17 13.87
N ALA A 444 13.90 -19.79 14.80
CA ALA A 444 12.88 -20.63 15.41
C ALA A 444 11.49 -19.97 15.36
N ILE A 445 10.44 -20.76 15.50
CA ILE A 445 9.07 -20.28 15.65
C ILE A 445 8.60 -20.53 17.07
N THR A 446 8.19 -19.44 17.74
CA THR A 446 7.57 -19.50 19.06
C THR A 446 6.12 -19.02 18.97
N ILE A 447 5.19 -19.80 19.54
CA ILE A 447 3.79 -19.42 19.69
C ILE A 447 3.53 -19.16 21.17
N ALA A 448 3.30 -17.89 21.52
CA ALA A 448 3.01 -17.47 22.89
C ALA A 448 1.50 -17.27 23.08
N PRO A 449 0.94 -17.54 24.28
CA PRO A 449 -0.45 -17.15 24.55
C PRO A 449 -0.64 -15.64 24.34
N ASN A 450 -1.76 -15.25 23.69
CA ASN A 450 -2.10 -13.83 23.62
C ASN A 450 -2.32 -13.30 25.06
N ALA A 451 -1.76 -12.13 25.36
CA ALA A 451 -1.77 -11.56 26.72
C ALA A 451 -3.19 -11.24 27.26
N GLN A 452 -4.18 -11.14 26.39
CA GLN A 452 -5.59 -10.91 26.74
C GLN A 452 -6.47 -12.16 26.46
N GLU A 453 -5.85 -13.30 26.36
CA GLU A 453 -6.45 -14.64 26.22
C GLU A 453 -7.13 -14.92 24.86
N GLY A 454 -7.85 -14.15 24.21
CA GLY A 454 -8.50 -14.37 22.92
C GLY A 454 -8.77 -15.84 22.49
N ALA A 455 -9.63 -16.08 21.55
CA ALA A 455 -9.88 -17.43 21.02
C ALA A 455 -8.69 -17.92 20.17
N PRO A 456 -8.04 -19.07 20.53
CA PRO A 456 -6.90 -19.57 19.77
C PRO A 456 -7.24 -19.86 18.32
N TYR A 457 -6.37 -19.45 17.41
CA TYR A 457 -6.45 -19.84 16.01
C TYR A 457 -6.06 -21.33 15.86
N LYS A 458 -6.68 -22.06 14.96
CA LYS A 458 -6.49 -23.52 14.85
C LYS A 458 -5.20 -23.89 14.11
N THR A 459 -4.75 -23.01 13.22
CA THR A 459 -3.58 -23.22 12.35
C THR A 459 -2.67 -21.99 12.48
N ASN A 460 -1.80 -22.01 13.51
CA ASN A 460 -0.96 -20.83 13.78
C ASN A 460 0.25 -20.74 12.86
N ALA A 461 0.90 -21.87 12.54
CA ALA A 461 2.12 -21.83 11.74
C ALA A 461 2.18 -23.01 10.76
N ASP A 462 1.97 -22.72 9.50
CA ASP A 462 2.17 -23.68 8.42
C ASP A 462 3.48 -23.37 7.70
N VAL A 463 4.38 -24.35 7.59
CA VAL A 463 5.72 -24.17 7.00
C VAL A 463 5.88 -25.05 5.78
N PHE A 464 6.27 -24.43 4.67
CA PHE A 464 6.67 -25.08 3.43
C PHE A 464 8.14 -24.82 3.14
N ILE A 465 8.92 -25.90 2.91
CA ILE A 465 10.33 -25.84 2.50
C ILE A 465 10.46 -26.50 1.13
N ALA A 466 10.78 -25.73 0.13
CA ALA A 466 10.98 -26.23 -1.24
C ALA A 466 12.35 -26.94 -1.38
N GLU A 467 12.48 -27.75 -2.43
CA GLU A 467 13.73 -28.39 -2.80
C GLU A 467 14.86 -27.34 -2.94
N GLY A 468 16.04 -27.66 -2.42
CA GLY A 468 17.21 -26.79 -2.41
C GLY A 468 17.18 -25.66 -1.36
N SER A 469 16.09 -25.51 -0.61
CA SER A 469 15.98 -24.54 0.50
C SER A 469 16.28 -25.18 1.84
N THR A 470 16.65 -24.36 2.83
CA THR A 470 17.12 -24.85 4.14
C THR A 470 16.51 -24.08 5.29
N TRP A 471 16.13 -24.80 6.34
CA TRP A 471 15.82 -24.25 7.66
C TRP A 471 16.85 -24.69 8.69
N ASN A 472 17.59 -23.76 9.29
CA ASN A 472 18.52 -24.01 10.40
C ASN A 472 17.83 -23.60 11.69
N LEU A 473 17.53 -24.54 12.60
CA LEU A 473 16.92 -24.24 13.89
C LEU A 473 17.93 -23.58 14.83
N THR A 474 17.45 -22.57 15.57
CA THR A 474 18.18 -21.89 16.65
C THR A 474 17.64 -22.22 18.03
N ALA A 475 16.37 -22.70 18.10
CA ALA A 475 15.70 -23.17 19.31
C ALA A 475 14.60 -24.18 18.95
N ASP A 476 14.02 -24.82 19.97
CA ASP A 476 12.84 -25.67 19.80
C ASP A 476 11.68 -24.84 19.19
N SER A 477 11.04 -25.38 18.18
CA SER A 477 9.99 -24.70 17.43
C SER A 477 8.65 -25.40 17.56
N GLN A 478 7.57 -24.63 17.63
CA GLN A 478 6.19 -25.12 17.60
C GLN A 478 5.53 -24.65 16.31
N ILE A 479 4.94 -25.58 15.54
CA ILE A 479 4.25 -25.29 14.29
C ILE A 479 2.99 -26.14 14.14
N THR A 480 2.07 -25.73 13.30
CA THR A 480 0.85 -26.49 13.01
C THR A 480 1.14 -27.63 12.06
N SER A 481 1.76 -27.35 10.94
CA SER A 481 2.08 -28.32 9.90
C SER A 481 3.41 -28.02 9.21
N LEU A 482 4.02 -29.07 8.66
CA LEU A 482 5.26 -28.99 7.90
C LEU A 482 5.14 -29.77 6.59
N PHE A 483 5.37 -29.08 5.46
CA PHE A 483 5.59 -29.74 4.19
C PHE A 483 7.03 -29.48 3.72
N ASN A 484 7.89 -30.51 3.86
CA ASN A 484 9.33 -30.38 3.63
C ASN A 484 9.79 -31.18 2.41
N LEU A 485 10.31 -30.49 1.40
CA LEU A 485 11.05 -31.03 0.26
C LEU A 485 12.53 -30.62 0.27
N GLY A 486 12.93 -29.76 1.21
CA GLY A 486 14.27 -29.23 1.36
C GLY A 486 15.06 -29.88 2.48
N THR A 487 15.89 -29.09 3.15
CA THR A 487 16.77 -29.55 4.24
C THR A 487 16.40 -28.85 5.55
N ILE A 488 16.40 -29.60 6.66
CA ILE A 488 16.29 -29.07 8.01
C ILE A 488 17.54 -29.47 8.78
N HIS A 489 18.25 -28.49 9.34
CA HIS A 489 19.29 -28.71 10.32
C HIS A 489 18.74 -28.44 11.71
N TYR A 490 18.52 -29.49 12.46
CA TYR A 490 17.91 -29.42 13.82
C TYR A 490 18.86 -28.80 14.84
N ASN A 491 20.18 -28.96 14.67
CA ASN A 491 21.21 -28.39 15.58
C ASN A 491 21.00 -28.75 17.07
N GLY A 492 20.43 -29.93 17.36
CA GLY A 492 20.10 -30.38 18.70
C GLY A 492 18.74 -29.89 19.22
N HIS A 493 17.96 -29.22 18.43
CA HIS A 493 16.62 -28.74 18.74
C HIS A 493 15.53 -29.65 18.16
N THR A 494 14.27 -29.33 18.44
CA THR A 494 13.10 -30.08 17.98
C THR A 494 12.08 -29.21 17.29
N ILE A 495 11.26 -29.83 16.43
CA ILE A 495 10.04 -29.26 15.90
C ILE A 495 8.87 -30.06 16.44
N THR A 496 7.94 -29.41 17.14
CA THR A 496 6.72 -30.02 17.63
C THR A 496 5.53 -29.57 16.80
N LEU A 497 4.83 -30.55 16.21
CA LEU A 497 3.61 -30.30 15.41
C LEU A 497 2.38 -30.20 16.30
N ALA A 498 1.28 -29.65 15.78
CA ALA A 498 0.02 -29.50 16.52
C ALA A 498 -0.62 -30.84 16.97
N ASP A 499 -0.31 -31.96 16.30
CA ASP A 499 -0.77 -33.28 16.67
C ASP A 499 0.10 -33.96 17.79
N GLY A 500 1.11 -33.24 18.28
CA GLY A 500 2.07 -33.73 19.28
C GLY A 500 3.25 -34.50 18.70
N THR A 501 3.36 -34.64 17.38
CA THR A 501 4.53 -35.26 16.75
C THR A 501 5.77 -34.42 17.00
N VAL A 502 6.85 -35.04 17.51
CA VAL A 502 8.12 -34.37 17.73
C VAL A 502 9.14 -34.86 16.69
N MET A 503 9.65 -33.93 15.90
CA MET A 503 10.68 -34.17 14.89
C MET A 503 12.04 -33.70 15.43
N LYS A 504 13.05 -34.49 15.19
CA LYS A 504 14.46 -34.26 15.59
C LYS A 504 15.40 -35.06 14.72
N GLU A 505 16.70 -34.80 14.82
CA GLU A 505 17.75 -35.62 14.18
C GLU A 505 17.66 -37.12 14.58
#